data_20153983365b35b30eec7c22aa0b0e82
#
_entry.id   20153983365b35b30eec7c22aa0b0e82
#
_cell.length_a   1.000
_cell.length_b   1.000
_cell.length_c   1.000
_cell.angle_alpha   90.00
_cell.angle_beta   90.00
_cell.angle_gamma   90.00
#
_symmetry.space_group_name_H-M   'P 1'
#
loop_
_entity.id
_entity.type
_entity.pdbx_description
1 polymer ?
#
loop_
_entity_poly.entity_id
_entity_poly.type
_entity_poly.pdbx_seq_one_letter_code
_entity_poly.pdbx_strand_id
1 'polypeptide(L)'
;MHSKFEKSYYLESKNNMTKAEIISNIAEQTGMNKREIAITVEAFMEAIRNSLANNKENVYLRGFGSFIVKHRAQKTARNISKNTTLVIEAHDLPAFKPAKSFIDRMDGIEVIEED
;
A
#
# COMPACT_ATOMS: atom_id res chain seq x y z
N MET A 1 -10.60 17.84 29.25
CA MET A 1 -11.02 16.44 29.08
C MET A 1 -11.38 16.16 27.64
N HIS A 2 -10.73 15.19 27.06
CA HIS A 2 -11.00 14.84 25.67
C HIS A 2 -12.31 14.08 25.54
N SER A 3 -13.06 14.41 24.52
CA SER A 3 -14.26 13.64 24.22
C SER A 3 -13.87 12.23 23.79
N LYS A 4 -14.81 11.32 23.90
CA LYS A 4 -14.60 9.94 23.48
C LYS A 4 -14.23 9.87 22.00
N PHE A 5 -14.74 10.79 21.20
CA PHE A 5 -14.47 10.89 19.77
C PHE A 5 -13.01 11.31 19.53
N GLU A 6 -12.52 12.31 20.23
CA GLU A 6 -11.14 12.76 20.10
C GLU A 6 -10.15 11.69 20.47
N LYS A 7 -10.43 10.92 21.51
CA LYS A 7 -9.58 9.83 21.95
C LYS A 7 -9.48 8.75 20.88
N SER A 8 -10.59 8.46 20.21
CA SER A 8 -10.61 7.48 19.13
C SER A 8 -9.76 7.95 17.95
N TYR A 9 -9.87 9.21 17.59
CA TYR A 9 -9.07 9.81 16.52
C TYR A 9 -7.58 9.72 16.83
N TYR A 10 -7.19 10.01 18.06
CA TYR A 10 -5.78 9.89 18.47
C TYR A 10 -5.27 8.48 18.38
N LEU A 11 -6.08 7.50 18.75
CA LEU A 11 -5.69 6.10 18.68
C LEU A 11 -5.48 5.65 17.24
N GLU A 12 -6.34 6.08 16.33
CA GLU A 12 -6.20 5.79 14.92
C GLU A 12 -4.89 6.37 14.37
N SER A 13 -4.59 7.62 14.74
CA SER A 13 -3.36 8.29 14.32
C SER A 13 -2.12 7.54 14.80
N LYS A 14 -2.14 7.00 16.03
CA LYS A 14 -1.03 6.24 16.60
C LYS A 14 -0.88 4.85 15.98
N ASN A 15 -1.95 4.33 15.39
CA ASN A 15 -1.93 3.02 14.77
C ASN A 15 -1.37 3.03 13.35
N ASN A 16 -1.13 4.21 12.82
CA ASN A 16 -0.55 4.35 11.49
C ASN A 16 0.96 4.36 11.58
N MET A 17 1.59 3.63 10.68
CA MET A 17 3.05 3.59 10.58
C MET A 17 3.49 4.34 9.34
N THR A 18 4.45 5.23 9.49
CA THR A 18 4.99 6.03 8.39
C THR A 18 6.23 5.36 7.79
N LYS A 19 6.63 5.82 6.61
CA LYS A 19 7.87 5.37 5.97
C LYS A 19 9.08 5.60 6.90
N ALA A 20 9.13 6.75 7.56
CA ALA A 20 10.21 7.07 8.49
C ALA A 20 10.29 6.07 9.65
N GLU A 21 9.13 5.66 10.17
CA GLU A 21 9.07 4.68 11.24
C GLU A 21 9.50 3.29 10.78
N ILE A 22 9.14 2.92 9.56
CA ILE A 22 9.59 1.66 8.96
C ILE A 22 11.11 1.65 8.86
N ILE A 23 11.68 2.74 8.35
CA ILE A 23 13.14 2.88 8.24
C ILE A 23 13.82 2.76 9.60
N SER A 24 13.26 3.42 10.61
CA SER A 24 13.79 3.34 11.98
C SER A 24 13.74 1.92 12.53
N ASN A 25 12.64 1.23 12.30
CA ASN A 25 12.47 -0.15 12.75
C ASN A 25 13.48 -1.09 12.08
N ILE A 26 13.70 -0.91 10.78
CA ILE A 26 14.68 -1.72 10.06
C ILE A 26 16.09 -1.47 10.61
N ALA A 27 16.43 -0.20 10.85
CA ALA A 27 17.74 0.16 11.40
C ALA A 27 17.95 -0.51 12.77
N GLU A 28 16.93 -0.50 13.60
CA GLU A 28 16.96 -1.10 14.92
C GLU A 28 17.12 -2.62 14.87
N GLN A 29 16.40 -3.27 13.97
CA GLN A 29 16.45 -4.72 13.82
C GLN A 29 17.72 -5.24 13.17
N THR A 30 18.28 -4.48 12.24
CA THR A 30 19.41 -4.95 11.42
C THR A 30 20.74 -4.35 11.81
N GLY A 31 20.75 -3.23 12.52
CA GLY A 31 21.96 -2.48 12.80
C GLY A 31 22.49 -1.70 11.60
N MET A 32 21.75 -1.70 10.49
CA MET A 32 22.16 -0.95 9.31
C MET A 32 21.96 0.55 9.50
N ASN A 33 22.70 1.31 8.72
CA ASN A 33 22.65 2.77 8.72
C ASN A 33 21.31 3.25 8.17
N LYS A 34 20.63 4.15 8.89
CA LYS A 34 19.33 4.70 8.50
C LYS A 34 19.34 5.33 7.12
N ARG A 35 20.40 6.03 6.79
CA ARG A 35 20.51 6.72 5.49
C ARG A 35 20.53 5.72 4.34
N GLU A 36 21.28 4.65 4.50
CA GLU A 36 21.35 3.60 3.48
C GLU A 36 20.00 2.87 3.34
N ILE A 37 19.35 2.63 4.47
CA ILE A 37 18.01 2.03 4.47
C ILE A 37 17.02 2.94 3.74
N ALA A 38 17.07 4.24 4.02
CA ALA A 38 16.17 5.21 3.38
C ALA A 38 16.35 5.20 1.86
N ILE A 39 17.59 5.17 1.39
CA ILE A 39 17.90 5.10 -0.04
C ILE A 39 17.33 3.81 -0.64
N THR A 40 17.51 2.69 0.04
CA THR A 40 17.04 1.39 -0.44
C THR A 40 15.52 1.33 -0.48
N VAL A 41 14.86 1.81 0.56
CA VAL A 41 13.38 1.84 0.61
C VAL A 41 12.81 2.71 -0.51
N GLU A 42 13.41 3.89 -0.73
CA GLU A 42 12.97 4.76 -1.83
C GLU A 42 13.19 4.11 -3.18
N ALA A 43 14.34 3.47 -3.38
CA ALA A 43 14.64 2.78 -4.62
C ALA A 43 13.69 1.61 -4.86
N PHE A 44 13.33 0.89 -3.81
CA PHE A 44 12.38 -0.22 -3.87
C PHE A 44 11.00 0.27 -4.31
N MET A 45 10.52 1.34 -3.69
CA MET A 45 9.23 1.91 -4.03
C MET A 45 9.21 2.45 -5.45
N GLU A 46 10.31 3.10 -5.86
CA GLU A 46 10.43 3.62 -7.23
C GLU A 46 10.45 2.51 -8.26
N ALA A 47 11.12 1.39 -7.96
CA ALA A 47 11.13 0.24 -8.85
C ALA A 47 9.72 -0.29 -9.09
N ILE A 48 8.91 -0.34 -8.04
CA ILE A 48 7.51 -0.78 -8.15
C ILE A 48 6.70 0.22 -8.96
N ARG A 49 6.83 1.53 -8.67
CA ARG A 49 6.13 2.57 -9.42
C ARG A 49 6.47 2.51 -10.90
N ASN A 50 7.75 2.38 -11.20
CA ASN A 50 8.21 2.35 -12.59
C ASN A 50 7.68 1.12 -13.34
N SER A 51 7.69 -0.03 -12.68
CA SER A 51 7.19 -1.26 -13.29
C SER A 51 5.71 -1.13 -13.65
N LEU A 52 4.90 -0.65 -12.74
CA LEU A 52 3.45 -0.54 -12.95
C LEU A 52 3.08 0.64 -13.85
N ALA A 53 3.63 1.80 -13.59
CA ALA A 53 3.22 3.03 -14.28
C ALA A 53 3.80 3.13 -15.69
N ASN A 54 5.06 2.80 -15.84
CA ASN A 54 5.76 2.99 -17.12
C ASN A 54 5.76 1.73 -17.98
N ASN A 55 6.06 0.59 -17.38
CA ASN A 55 6.19 -0.67 -18.14
C ASN A 55 4.91 -1.49 -18.16
N LYS A 56 3.92 -1.14 -17.36
CA LYS A 56 2.66 -1.88 -17.23
C LYS A 56 2.89 -3.35 -16.86
N GLU A 57 3.89 -3.59 -16.03
CA GLU A 57 4.25 -4.93 -15.56
C GLU A 57 3.90 -5.09 -14.09
N ASN A 58 3.26 -6.20 -13.77
CA ASN A 58 2.94 -6.53 -12.38
C ASN A 58 4.22 -6.92 -11.63
N VAL A 59 4.22 -6.65 -10.33
CA VAL A 59 5.35 -7.00 -9.45
C VAL A 59 4.87 -8.04 -8.45
N TYR A 60 5.52 -9.19 -8.43
CA TYR A 60 5.18 -10.29 -7.54
C TYR A 60 6.25 -10.43 -6.47
N LEU A 61 5.85 -10.22 -5.22
CA LEU A 61 6.75 -10.36 -4.07
C LEU A 61 6.29 -11.59 -3.28
N ARG A 62 7.03 -12.67 -3.45
CA ARG A 62 6.69 -13.94 -2.83
C ARG A 62 6.52 -13.81 -1.32
N GLY A 63 5.43 -14.39 -0.80
CA GLY A 63 5.12 -14.36 0.61
C GLY A 63 4.56 -13.04 1.12
N PHE A 64 4.53 -12.02 0.27
CA PHE A 64 4.03 -10.71 0.64
C PHE A 64 2.77 -10.35 -0.15
N GLY A 65 2.88 -10.28 -1.45
CA GLY A 65 1.76 -9.94 -2.31
C GLY A 65 2.20 -9.50 -3.69
N SER A 66 1.23 -9.04 -4.44
CA SER A 66 1.45 -8.59 -5.82
C SER A 66 0.95 -7.17 -5.98
N PHE A 67 1.76 -6.34 -6.63
CA PHE A 67 1.32 -5.03 -7.10
C PHE A 67 0.91 -5.21 -8.55
N ILE A 68 -0.34 -4.93 -8.87
CA ILE A 68 -0.89 -5.20 -10.19
C ILE A 68 -1.43 -3.94 -10.83
N VAL A 69 -1.41 -3.92 -12.15
CA VAL A 69 -2.05 -2.88 -12.94
C VAL A 69 -3.49 -3.31 -13.13
N LYS A 70 -4.42 -2.48 -12.67
CA LYS A 70 -5.84 -2.72 -12.84
C LYS A 70 -6.38 -1.74 -13.86
N HIS A 71 -7.03 -2.26 -14.89
CA HIS A 71 -7.64 -1.43 -15.91
C HIS A 71 -9.09 -1.16 -15.55
N ARG A 72 -9.47 0.13 -15.55
CA ARG A 72 -10.85 0.56 -15.35
C ARG A 72 -11.38 1.12 -16.67
N ALA A 73 -12.44 0.51 -17.17
CA ALA A 73 -13.08 0.97 -18.39
C ALA A 73 -13.74 2.33 -18.17
N GLN A 74 -13.92 3.05 -19.27
CA GLN A 74 -14.68 4.29 -19.24
C GLN A 74 -16.10 4.02 -18.73
N LYS A 75 -16.59 4.92 -17.91
CA LYS A 75 -17.95 4.83 -17.40
C LYS A 75 -18.55 6.22 -17.23
N THR A 76 -19.88 6.27 -17.19
CA THR A 76 -20.58 7.50 -16.86
C THR A 76 -21.04 7.45 -15.42
N ALA A 77 -20.93 8.58 -14.73
CA ALA A 77 -21.43 8.76 -13.40
C ALA A 77 -22.33 9.99 -13.36
N ARG A 78 -23.36 9.94 -12.55
CA ARG A 78 -24.28 11.06 -12.42
C ARG A 78 -23.99 11.83 -11.14
N ASN A 79 -23.83 13.13 -11.30
CA ASN A 79 -23.71 14.02 -10.15
C ASN A 79 -25.13 14.47 -9.76
N ILE A 80 -25.64 13.89 -8.68
CA ILE A 80 -27.02 14.10 -8.23
C ILE A 80 -27.23 15.57 -7.81
N SER A 81 -26.29 16.19 -7.14
CA SER A 81 -26.43 17.55 -6.66
C SER A 81 -26.47 18.59 -7.76
N LYS A 82 -25.76 18.37 -8.86
CA LYS A 82 -25.72 19.28 -10.02
C LYS A 82 -26.58 18.80 -11.15
N ASN A 83 -27.14 17.62 -11.05
CA ASN A 83 -27.94 17.00 -12.08
C ASN A 83 -27.23 16.95 -13.43
N THR A 84 -25.93 16.66 -13.41
CA THR A 84 -25.09 16.54 -14.60
C THR A 84 -24.54 15.14 -14.72
N THR A 85 -24.17 14.77 -15.93
CA THR A 85 -23.51 13.50 -16.23
C THR A 85 -22.02 13.73 -16.37
N LEU A 86 -21.22 12.92 -15.67
CA LEU A 86 -19.77 12.94 -15.76
C LEU A 86 -19.29 11.73 -16.51
N VAL A 87 -18.31 11.92 -17.37
CA VAL A 87 -17.64 10.81 -18.04
C VAL A 87 -16.30 10.59 -17.36
N ILE A 88 -16.13 9.39 -16.82
CA ILE A 88 -14.86 8.98 -16.23
C ILE A 88 -14.11 8.18 -17.29
N GLU A 89 -13.00 8.74 -17.77
CA GLU A 89 -12.22 8.11 -18.83
C GLU A 89 -11.63 6.77 -18.36
N ALA A 90 -11.40 5.89 -19.31
CA ALA A 90 -10.68 4.66 -19.07
C ALA A 90 -9.28 4.98 -18.52
N HIS A 91 -8.84 4.26 -17.52
CA HIS A 91 -7.54 4.50 -16.89
C HIS A 91 -7.03 3.26 -16.20
N ASP A 92 -5.71 3.25 -15.98
CA ASP A 92 -5.05 2.21 -15.21
C ASP A 92 -4.76 2.73 -13.82
N LEU A 93 -4.85 1.86 -12.83
CA LEU A 93 -4.46 2.20 -11.47
C LEU A 93 -3.71 1.05 -10.82
N PRO A 94 -2.85 1.39 -9.85
CA PRO A 94 -2.17 0.35 -9.10
C PRO A 94 -3.10 -0.27 -8.07
N ALA A 95 -2.95 -1.55 -7.85
CA ALA A 95 -3.65 -2.25 -6.80
C ALA A 95 -2.69 -3.23 -6.13
N PHE A 96 -2.94 -3.50 -4.85
CA PHE A 96 -2.16 -4.46 -4.10
C PHE A 96 -3.04 -5.65 -3.76
N LYS A 97 -2.55 -6.84 -4.08
CA LYS A 97 -3.21 -8.08 -3.74
C LYS A 97 -2.32 -8.85 -2.77
N PRO A 98 -2.71 -8.98 -1.49
CA PRO A 98 -1.87 -9.67 -0.52
C PRO A 98 -1.75 -11.16 -0.83
N ALA A 99 -0.61 -11.74 -0.49
CA ALA A 99 -0.39 -13.17 -0.59
C ALA A 99 -1.22 -13.88 0.48
N LYS A 100 -1.54 -15.15 0.23
CA LYS A 100 -2.30 -15.96 1.19
C LYS A 100 -1.59 -16.02 2.54
N SER A 101 -0.28 -16.18 2.55
CA SER A 101 0.50 -16.23 3.78
C SER A 101 0.39 -14.93 4.60
N PHE A 102 0.30 -13.80 3.90
CA PHE A 102 0.09 -12.51 4.56
C PHE A 102 -1.29 -12.46 5.23
N ILE A 103 -2.32 -12.89 4.52
CA ILE A 103 -3.69 -12.92 5.04
C ILE A 103 -3.78 -13.85 6.26
N ASP A 104 -3.20 -15.02 6.14
CA ASP A 104 -3.21 -16.02 7.22
C ASP A 104 -2.51 -15.48 8.47
N ARG A 105 -1.44 -14.72 8.28
CA ARG A 105 -0.72 -14.11 9.40
C ARG A 105 -1.58 -13.10 10.16
N MET A 106 -2.45 -12.39 9.46
CA MET A 106 -3.37 -11.46 10.11
C MET A 106 -4.40 -12.19 10.98
N ASP A 107 -4.76 -13.41 10.59
CA ASP A 107 -5.69 -14.24 11.34
C ASP A 107 -5.00 -15.04 12.46
N GLY A 108 -3.71 -14.85 12.64
CA GLY A 108 -2.95 -15.57 13.65
C GLY A 108 -2.58 -16.99 13.25
N ILE A 109 -2.72 -17.33 11.98
CA ILE A 109 -2.38 -18.66 11.48
C ILE A 109 -0.87 -18.69 11.19
N GLU A 110 -0.19 -19.70 11.73
CA GLU A 110 1.22 -19.89 11.45
C GLU A 110 1.38 -20.43 10.03
N VAL A 111 2.20 -19.74 9.23
CA VAL A 111 2.38 -20.08 7.83
C VAL A 111 3.83 -20.48 7.57
N ILE A 112 3.98 -21.60 6.88
CA ILE A 112 5.29 -22.02 6.36
C ILE A 112 5.35 -21.55 4.91
N GLU A 113 6.28 -20.63 4.63
CA GLU A 113 6.44 -20.13 3.28
C GLU A 113 7.18 -21.14 2.44
N GLU A 114 6.60 -21.43 1.29
CA GLU A 114 7.22 -22.33 0.32
C GLU A 114 7.99 -21.49 -0.70
N ASP A 115 9.16 -21.93 -0.99
CA ASP A 115 10.02 -21.31 -2.01
C ASP A 115 9.64 -21.71 -3.43
#